data_36afe76f55491e6e4beb3eb60139f48b
#
_entry.id   36afe76f55491e6e4beb3eb60139f48b
#
_cell.length_a   1.000
_cell.length_b   1.000
_cell.length_c   1.000
_cell.angle_alpha   90.00
_cell.angle_beta   90.00
_cell.angle_gamma   90.00
#
_symmetry.space_group_name_H-M   'P 1'
#
loop_
_entity.id
_entity.type
_entity.pdbx_description
1 polymer ?
#
loop_
_entity_poly.entity_id
_entity_poly.type
_entity_poly.pdbx_seq_one_letter_code
_entity_poly.pdbx_strand_id
1 'polypeptide(L)'
;MTLTRARVRISKDPEQALALITEAQNEAKQVMEELRQVAKGLHPRVLTDHGLASALPVAAERCPVPVRLQVLLPERPSKRAEGVAYYVVCEALTNVTKHARATRVDLVAEHLPQPEHGTEGLLQLTVTDDGCGGADPEVGTGLYGLWDRLDAVDGSLTVHSPPGKGTVLTAHIPWKA
;
A
#
# COMPACT_ATOMS: atom_id res chain seq x y z
N MET A 1 12.96 20.11 -18.53
CA MET A 1 14.16 21.01 -18.69
C MET A 1 15.46 20.37 -18.20
N THR A 2 15.47 19.48 -17.23
CA THR A 2 16.66 18.88 -16.60
C THR A 2 17.50 18.03 -17.55
N LEU A 3 16.87 17.15 -18.37
CA LEU A 3 17.55 16.30 -19.34
C LEU A 3 18.26 17.09 -20.48
N THR A 4 17.70 18.23 -20.90
CA THR A 4 18.33 19.08 -21.91
C THR A 4 19.59 19.73 -21.36
N ARG A 5 19.62 20.11 -20.08
CA ARG A 5 20.81 20.64 -19.41
C ARG A 5 21.88 19.56 -19.23
N ALA A 6 21.50 18.32 -18.89
CA ALA A 6 22.40 17.19 -18.78
C ALA A 6 23.10 16.93 -20.11
N ARG A 7 22.36 16.91 -21.24
CA ARG A 7 22.91 16.66 -22.59
C ARG A 7 23.97 17.67 -23.02
N VAL A 8 23.78 18.94 -22.65
CA VAL A 8 24.76 20.00 -22.98
C VAL A 8 26.04 19.90 -22.14
N ARG A 9 25.96 19.26 -20.95
CA ARG A 9 27.08 19.19 -20.00
C ARG A 9 27.87 17.89 -20.06
N ILE A 10 27.38 16.84 -20.75
CA ILE A 10 28.06 15.53 -20.82
C ILE A 10 29.53 15.63 -21.20
N SER A 11 29.89 16.54 -22.14
CA SER A 11 31.25 16.71 -22.59
C SER A 11 32.09 17.69 -21.78
N LYS A 12 31.46 18.55 -20.95
CA LYS A 12 32.11 19.62 -20.20
C LYS A 12 32.27 19.31 -18.70
N ASP A 13 31.32 18.61 -18.15
CA ASP A 13 31.25 18.24 -16.74
C ASP A 13 30.42 16.96 -16.60
N PRO A 14 31.05 15.78 -16.75
CA PRO A 14 30.36 14.49 -16.68
C PRO A 14 29.69 14.21 -15.32
N GLU A 15 30.28 14.66 -14.23
CA GLU A 15 29.73 14.44 -12.88
C GLU A 15 28.44 15.24 -12.68
N GLN A 16 28.43 16.50 -13.12
CA GLN A 16 27.23 17.33 -13.05
C GLN A 16 26.15 16.85 -14.04
N ALA A 17 26.54 16.29 -15.19
CA ALA A 17 25.60 15.68 -16.12
C ALA A 17 24.93 14.43 -15.49
N LEU A 18 25.71 13.60 -14.79
CA LEU A 18 25.20 12.41 -14.10
C LEU A 18 24.24 12.79 -12.98
N ALA A 19 24.55 13.82 -12.18
CA ALA A 19 23.66 14.34 -11.15
C ALA A 19 22.31 14.79 -11.72
N LEU A 20 22.32 15.55 -12.82
CA LEU A 20 21.10 16.00 -13.51
C LEU A 20 20.27 14.85 -14.11
N ILE A 21 20.92 13.79 -14.59
CA ILE A 21 20.23 12.59 -15.07
C ILE A 21 19.56 11.86 -13.91
N THR A 22 20.27 11.72 -12.79
CA THR A 22 19.74 11.08 -11.59
C THR A 22 18.53 11.86 -11.03
N GLU A 23 18.62 13.19 -10.98
CA GLU A 23 17.51 14.06 -10.61
C GLU A 23 16.29 13.86 -11.51
N ALA A 24 16.48 13.89 -12.84
CA ALA A 24 15.41 13.67 -13.80
C ALA A 24 14.79 12.25 -13.69
N GLN A 25 15.60 11.23 -13.40
CA GLN A 25 15.09 9.88 -13.15
C GLN A 25 14.25 9.79 -11.87
N ASN A 26 14.66 10.49 -10.82
CA ASN A 26 13.91 10.52 -9.57
C ASN A 26 12.59 11.28 -9.74
N GLU A 27 12.59 12.44 -10.41
CA GLU A 27 11.36 13.18 -10.78
C GLU A 27 10.41 12.30 -11.62
N ALA A 28 10.93 11.60 -12.63
CA ALA A 28 10.11 10.71 -13.47
C ALA A 28 9.52 9.54 -12.67
N LYS A 29 10.30 8.94 -11.75
CA LYS A 29 9.79 7.89 -10.84
C LYS A 29 8.69 8.42 -9.92
N GLN A 30 8.85 9.62 -9.39
CA GLN A 30 7.85 10.25 -8.53
C GLN A 30 6.55 10.50 -9.30
N VAL A 31 6.60 11.12 -10.48
CA VAL A 31 5.43 11.34 -11.33
C VAL A 31 4.75 10.02 -11.74
N MET A 32 5.53 8.99 -12.08
CA MET A 32 5.01 7.67 -12.38
C MET A 32 4.31 7.04 -11.17
N GLU A 33 4.84 7.26 -9.97
CA GLU A 33 4.20 6.77 -8.75
C GLU A 33 2.93 7.55 -8.42
N GLU A 34 2.92 8.87 -8.59
CA GLU A 34 1.72 9.72 -8.47
C GLU A 34 0.64 9.29 -9.48
N LEU A 35 1.00 9.04 -10.73
CA LEU A 35 0.07 8.51 -11.75
C LEU A 35 -0.44 7.11 -11.40
N ARG A 36 0.41 6.23 -10.86
CA ARG A 36 -0.03 4.93 -10.36
C ARG A 36 -0.98 5.08 -9.18
N GLN A 37 -0.73 6.03 -8.28
CA GLN A 37 -1.62 6.31 -7.16
C GLN A 37 -2.97 6.87 -7.63
N VAL A 38 -2.98 7.75 -8.62
CA VAL A 38 -4.21 8.20 -9.27
C VAL A 38 -4.93 7.05 -9.98
N ALA A 39 -4.19 6.18 -10.68
CA ALA A 39 -4.75 5.01 -11.35
C ALA A 39 -5.24 3.93 -10.36
N LYS A 40 -4.55 3.74 -9.23
CA LYS A 40 -4.99 2.89 -8.10
C LYS A 40 -6.14 3.53 -7.32
N GLY A 41 -6.23 4.85 -7.31
CA GLY A 41 -7.33 5.64 -6.73
C GLY A 41 -8.61 5.66 -7.57
N LEU A 42 -8.61 5.08 -8.78
CA LEU A 42 -9.82 4.67 -9.44
C LEU A 42 -10.42 3.51 -8.62
N HIS A 43 -11.23 3.87 -7.64
CA HIS A 43 -12.03 2.92 -6.86
C HIS A 43 -12.68 1.97 -7.83
N PRO A 44 -12.40 0.65 -7.77
CA PRO A 44 -13.09 -0.26 -8.64
C PRO A 44 -14.59 -0.11 -8.38
N ARG A 45 -15.40 -0.16 -9.42
CA ARG A 45 -16.86 -0.03 -9.29
C ARG A 45 -17.40 -0.96 -8.21
N VAL A 46 -16.84 -2.17 -8.07
CA VAL A 46 -17.22 -3.12 -7.04
C VAL A 46 -17.05 -2.56 -5.62
N LEU A 47 -15.99 -1.75 -5.36
CA LEU A 47 -15.81 -1.11 -4.05
C LEU A 47 -16.90 -0.05 -3.81
N THR A 48 -17.18 0.78 -4.81
CA THR A 48 -18.19 1.84 -4.70
C THR A 48 -19.58 1.27 -4.52
N ASP A 49 -19.94 0.27 -5.33
CA ASP A 49 -21.29 -0.27 -5.42
C ASP A 49 -21.56 -1.33 -4.32
N HIS A 50 -20.59 -2.20 -4.04
CA HIS A 50 -20.76 -3.38 -3.20
C HIS A 50 -19.89 -3.40 -1.94
N GLY A 51 -19.01 -2.40 -1.74
CA GLY A 51 -18.21 -2.22 -0.56
C GLY A 51 -16.95 -3.09 -0.49
N LEU A 52 -16.22 -2.93 0.61
CA LEU A 52 -14.91 -3.56 0.83
C LEU A 52 -14.99 -5.09 0.80
N ALA A 53 -15.99 -5.68 1.45
CA ALA A 53 -16.15 -7.13 1.51
C ALA A 53 -16.24 -7.79 0.13
N SER A 54 -16.85 -7.10 -0.85
CA SER A 54 -16.95 -7.57 -2.24
C SER A 54 -15.72 -7.22 -3.07
N ALA A 55 -14.99 -6.17 -2.71
CA ALA A 55 -13.81 -5.73 -3.46
C ALA A 55 -12.54 -6.53 -3.12
N LEU A 56 -12.40 -7.00 -1.88
CA LEU A 56 -11.22 -7.76 -1.43
C LEU A 56 -11.01 -9.07 -2.20
N PRO A 57 -12.04 -9.91 -2.47
CA PRO A 57 -11.87 -11.09 -3.30
C PRO A 57 -11.30 -10.76 -4.69
N VAL A 58 -11.79 -9.69 -5.33
CA VAL A 58 -11.31 -9.26 -6.65
C VAL A 58 -9.84 -8.81 -6.60
N ALA A 59 -9.43 -8.16 -5.52
CA ALA A 59 -8.02 -7.78 -5.31
C ALA A 59 -7.15 -9.03 -5.09
N ALA A 60 -7.64 -10.00 -4.30
CA ALA A 60 -6.95 -11.25 -4.03
C ALA A 60 -6.75 -12.10 -5.30
N GLU A 61 -7.76 -12.22 -6.15
CA GLU A 61 -7.70 -12.95 -7.43
C GLU A 61 -6.67 -12.38 -8.42
N ARG A 62 -6.39 -11.09 -8.33
CA ARG A 62 -5.39 -10.43 -9.18
C ARG A 62 -3.95 -10.64 -8.71
N CYS A 63 -3.77 -11.14 -7.50
CA CYS A 63 -2.44 -11.44 -6.98
C CYS A 63 -1.93 -12.75 -7.59
N PRO A 64 -0.73 -12.78 -8.19
CA PRO A 64 -0.15 -14.03 -8.72
C PRO A 64 0.25 -15.03 -7.64
N VAL A 65 0.39 -14.56 -6.38
CA VAL A 65 0.63 -15.42 -5.22
C VAL A 65 -0.72 -15.81 -4.62
N PRO A 66 -0.95 -17.10 -4.30
CA PRO A 66 -2.19 -17.56 -3.67
C PRO A 66 -2.53 -16.77 -2.39
N VAL A 67 -3.73 -16.19 -2.34
CA VAL A 67 -4.23 -15.41 -1.19
C VAL A 67 -5.34 -16.17 -0.50
N ARG A 68 -5.15 -16.49 0.78
CA ARG A 68 -6.22 -16.96 1.66
C ARG A 68 -6.89 -15.74 2.28
N LEU A 69 -8.15 -15.50 1.91
CA LEU A 69 -8.90 -14.32 2.34
C LEU A 69 -9.92 -14.70 3.42
N GLN A 70 -9.97 -13.90 4.49
CA GLN A 70 -11.01 -13.94 5.51
C GLN A 70 -11.57 -12.53 5.72
N VAL A 71 -12.89 -12.38 5.59
CA VAL A 71 -13.59 -11.11 5.76
C VAL A 71 -14.64 -11.26 6.86
N LEU A 72 -14.45 -10.55 7.96
CA LEU A 72 -15.28 -10.59 9.18
C LEU A 72 -15.82 -9.19 9.47
N LEU A 73 -16.57 -8.66 8.52
CA LEU A 73 -17.17 -7.33 8.58
C LEU A 73 -18.68 -7.48 8.77
N PRO A 74 -19.25 -7.15 9.95
CA PRO A 74 -20.68 -7.30 10.21
C PRO A 74 -21.55 -6.35 9.37
N GLU A 75 -20.98 -5.18 9.00
CA GLU A 75 -21.61 -4.16 8.18
C GLU A 75 -20.56 -3.40 7.36
N ARG A 76 -20.95 -2.42 6.55
CA ARG A 76 -20.02 -1.59 5.78
C ARG A 76 -19.39 -0.52 6.65
N PRO A 77 -18.06 -0.37 6.64
CA PRO A 77 -17.40 0.83 7.17
C PRO A 77 -17.76 2.06 6.34
N SER A 78 -17.31 3.24 6.77
CA SER A 78 -17.48 4.45 5.97
C SER A 78 -16.81 4.29 4.59
N LYS A 79 -17.31 5.02 3.59
CA LYS A 79 -16.72 4.99 2.25
C LYS A 79 -15.24 5.39 2.25
N ARG A 80 -14.84 6.28 3.16
CA ARG A 80 -13.47 6.72 3.31
C ARG A 80 -12.60 5.61 3.91
N ALA A 81 -13.08 4.94 4.95
CA ALA A 81 -12.41 3.79 5.53
C ALA A 81 -12.25 2.64 4.51
N GLU A 82 -13.32 2.32 3.74
CA GLU A 82 -13.26 1.33 2.66
C GLU A 82 -12.20 1.68 1.61
N GLY A 83 -12.11 2.96 1.22
CA GLY A 83 -11.14 3.43 0.24
C GLY A 83 -9.71 3.29 0.70
N VAL A 84 -9.42 3.70 1.93
CA VAL A 84 -8.09 3.57 2.54
C VAL A 84 -7.74 2.09 2.71
N ALA A 85 -8.66 1.27 3.22
CA ALA A 85 -8.48 -0.16 3.42
C ALA A 85 -8.14 -0.89 2.11
N TYR A 86 -8.91 -0.62 1.06
CA TYR A 86 -8.66 -1.21 -0.26
C TYR A 86 -7.28 -0.83 -0.82
N TYR A 87 -6.89 0.44 -0.64
CA TYR A 87 -5.57 0.89 -1.05
C TYR A 87 -4.45 0.16 -0.29
N VAL A 88 -4.57 0.03 1.04
CA VAL A 88 -3.60 -0.70 1.88
C VAL A 88 -3.43 -2.13 1.38
N VAL A 89 -4.53 -2.83 1.12
CA VAL A 89 -4.49 -4.22 0.62
C VAL A 89 -3.83 -4.29 -0.75
N CYS A 90 -4.19 -3.41 -1.69
CA CYS A 90 -3.58 -3.41 -3.04
C CYS A 90 -2.08 -3.15 -2.99
N GLU A 91 -1.62 -2.26 -2.12
CA GLU A 91 -0.20 -1.97 -1.96
C GLU A 91 0.54 -3.13 -1.29
N ALA A 92 -0.03 -3.72 -0.23
CA ALA A 92 0.53 -4.88 0.43
C ALA A 92 0.69 -6.06 -0.54
N LEU A 93 -0.34 -6.40 -1.33
CA LEU A 93 -0.28 -7.47 -2.34
C LEU A 93 0.71 -7.15 -3.47
N THR A 94 0.86 -5.86 -3.82
CA THR A 94 1.88 -5.41 -4.78
C THR A 94 3.29 -5.64 -4.24
N ASN A 95 3.51 -5.33 -2.95
CA ASN A 95 4.80 -5.53 -2.29
C ASN A 95 5.15 -7.02 -2.19
N VAL A 96 4.18 -7.87 -1.85
CA VAL A 96 4.37 -9.32 -1.88
C VAL A 96 4.82 -9.78 -3.27
N THR A 97 4.11 -9.38 -4.31
CA THR A 97 4.39 -9.78 -5.69
C THR A 97 5.78 -9.34 -6.15
N LYS A 98 6.20 -8.12 -5.77
CA LYS A 98 7.46 -7.54 -6.26
C LYS A 98 8.68 -7.93 -5.43
N HIS A 99 8.50 -8.11 -4.13
CA HIS A 99 9.63 -8.12 -3.20
C HIS A 99 9.72 -9.33 -2.30
N ALA A 100 8.59 -9.97 -1.94
CA ALA A 100 8.59 -10.99 -0.90
C ALA A 100 9.12 -12.36 -1.33
N ARG A 101 8.99 -12.76 -2.60
CA ARG A 101 9.22 -14.14 -3.06
C ARG A 101 8.38 -15.14 -2.25
N ALA A 102 7.20 -14.72 -1.81
CA ALA A 102 6.30 -15.53 -1.00
C ALA A 102 5.64 -16.64 -1.83
N THR A 103 5.21 -17.69 -1.15
CA THR A 103 4.45 -18.80 -1.75
C THR A 103 2.98 -18.71 -1.43
N ARG A 104 2.59 -17.95 -0.40
CA ARG A 104 1.21 -17.67 0.00
C ARG A 104 1.10 -16.36 0.74
N VAL A 105 -0.13 -15.85 0.78
CA VAL A 105 -0.55 -14.69 1.57
C VAL A 105 -1.79 -15.04 2.37
N ASP A 106 -1.83 -14.69 3.63
CA ASP A 106 -3.05 -14.66 4.44
C ASP A 106 -3.50 -13.21 4.60
N LEU A 107 -4.75 -12.90 4.19
CA LEU A 107 -5.37 -11.59 4.29
C LEU A 107 -6.62 -11.69 5.16
N VAL A 108 -6.63 -10.95 6.26
CA VAL A 108 -7.77 -10.85 7.18
C VAL A 108 -8.23 -9.41 7.22
N ALA A 109 -9.56 -9.21 7.08
CA ALA A 109 -10.23 -7.94 7.30
C ALA A 109 -11.32 -8.14 8.36
N GLU A 110 -11.23 -7.45 9.48
CA GLU A 110 -12.14 -7.64 10.59
C GLU A 110 -12.52 -6.34 11.29
N HIS A 111 -13.69 -6.35 11.93
CA HIS A 111 -14.17 -5.26 12.77
C HIS A 111 -13.73 -5.51 14.21
N LEU A 112 -13.01 -4.53 14.79
CA LEU A 112 -12.66 -4.53 16.22
C LEU A 112 -13.57 -3.54 16.96
N PRO A 113 -14.53 -4.01 17.76
CA PRO A 113 -15.35 -3.13 18.61
C PRO A 113 -14.50 -2.39 19.64
N GLN A 114 -14.74 -1.09 19.83
CA GLN A 114 -14.10 -0.29 20.88
C GLN A 114 -15.16 0.41 21.74
N PRO A 115 -15.83 -0.30 22.65
CA PRO A 115 -16.94 0.25 23.45
C PRO A 115 -16.51 1.35 24.43
N GLU A 116 -15.24 1.40 24.84
CA GLU A 116 -14.76 2.30 25.90
C GLU A 116 -14.54 3.75 25.44
N HIS A 117 -14.44 4.00 24.13
CA HIS A 117 -14.10 5.32 23.59
C HIS A 117 -15.24 6.00 22.83
N GLY A 118 -16.46 5.46 22.88
CA GLY A 118 -17.61 6.01 22.15
C GLY A 118 -17.45 6.01 20.63
N THR A 119 -16.43 5.34 20.11
CA THR A 119 -16.18 5.13 18.68
C THR A 119 -16.80 3.81 18.25
N GLU A 120 -17.30 3.75 17.01
CA GLU A 120 -17.93 2.52 16.48
C GLU A 120 -16.93 1.39 16.20
N GLY A 121 -15.68 1.52 16.67
CA GLY A 121 -14.62 0.53 16.50
C GLY A 121 -13.64 0.84 15.38
N LEU A 122 -12.81 -0.14 15.07
CA LEU A 122 -11.78 -0.08 14.05
C LEU A 122 -12.01 -1.17 12.99
N LEU A 123 -11.68 -0.85 11.75
CA LEU A 123 -11.40 -1.84 10.73
C LEU A 123 -9.93 -2.24 10.85
N GLN A 124 -9.67 -3.50 11.18
CA GLN A 124 -8.32 -4.06 11.15
C GLN A 124 -8.11 -4.83 9.85
N LEU A 125 -6.98 -4.56 9.23
CA LEU A 125 -6.46 -5.34 8.11
C LEU A 125 -5.15 -6.00 8.54
N THR A 126 -5.03 -7.30 8.32
CA THR A 126 -3.78 -8.01 8.53
C THR A 126 -3.41 -8.73 7.24
N VAL A 127 -2.25 -8.43 6.69
CA VAL A 127 -1.68 -9.10 5.53
C VAL A 127 -0.39 -9.77 5.96
N THR A 128 -0.34 -11.10 5.83
CA THR A 128 0.82 -11.91 6.20
C THR A 128 1.32 -12.67 5.00
N ASP A 129 2.60 -12.56 4.68
CA ASP A 129 3.27 -13.38 3.68
C ASP A 129 4.36 -14.27 4.32
N ASP A 130 4.67 -15.38 3.66
CA ASP A 130 5.72 -16.33 4.05
C ASP A 130 7.04 -16.08 3.29
N GLY A 131 7.27 -14.88 2.82
CA GLY A 131 8.38 -14.54 1.96
C GLY A 131 9.72 -14.29 2.66
N CYS A 132 10.61 -13.57 1.99
CA CYS A 132 11.97 -13.33 2.49
C CYS A 132 12.04 -12.32 3.65
N GLY A 133 10.99 -11.58 3.93
CA GLY A 133 11.01 -10.52 4.92
C GLY A 133 12.05 -9.42 4.61
N GLY A 134 12.46 -8.67 5.64
CA GLY A 134 13.44 -7.61 5.49
C GLY A 134 12.88 -6.32 4.88
N ALA A 135 11.57 -6.12 4.91
CA ALA A 135 10.97 -4.86 4.52
C ALA A 135 11.40 -3.78 5.51
N ASP A 136 12.07 -2.75 4.99
CA ASP A 136 12.49 -1.58 5.75
C ASP A 136 11.55 -0.41 5.44
N PRO A 137 10.84 0.10 6.44
CA PRO A 137 9.97 1.25 6.28
C PRO A 137 10.66 2.52 5.79
N GLU A 138 11.96 2.67 6.12
CA GLU A 138 12.74 3.85 5.75
C GLU A 138 13.31 3.76 4.32
N VAL A 139 13.31 2.56 3.73
CA VAL A 139 13.85 2.29 2.40
C VAL A 139 12.74 1.99 1.40
N GLY A 140 11.99 3.00 0.96
CA GLY A 140 11.02 2.84 -0.12
C GLY A 140 9.79 3.73 -0.01
N THR A 141 9.25 4.14 -1.15
CA THR A 141 8.10 5.06 -1.23
C THR A 141 6.76 4.39 -0.95
N GLY A 142 6.67 3.05 -1.06
CA GLY A 142 5.41 2.31 -0.93
C GLY A 142 4.84 2.28 0.49
N LEU A 143 5.65 1.90 1.47
CA LEU A 143 5.24 1.87 2.88
C LEU A 143 5.01 3.28 3.42
N TYR A 144 5.86 4.25 3.03
CA TYR A 144 5.70 5.64 3.42
C TYR A 144 4.33 6.20 2.96
N GLY A 145 3.93 5.93 1.73
CA GLY A 145 2.61 6.32 1.20
C GLY A 145 1.42 5.64 1.90
N LEU A 146 1.63 4.48 2.53
CA LEU A 146 0.61 3.84 3.37
C LEU A 146 0.44 4.58 4.70
N TRP A 147 1.54 5.00 5.33
CA TRP A 147 1.49 5.79 6.56
C TRP A 147 0.77 7.12 6.36
N ASP A 148 1.15 7.89 5.35
CA ASP A 148 0.51 9.19 5.06
C ASP A 148 -1.01 9.05 4.87
N ARG A 149 -1.44 7.99 4.19
CA ARG A 149 -2.88 7.78 3.94
C ARG A 149 -3.63 7.33 5.19
N LEU A 150 -2.99 6.54 6.04
CA LEU A 150 -3.59 6.10 7.30
C LEU A 150 -3.65 7.25 8.30
N ASP A 151 -2.58 8.05 8.39
CA ASP A 151 -2.53 9.25 9.23
C ASP A 151 -3.63 10.25 8.87
N ALA A 152 -3.91 10.44 7.57
CA ALA A 152 -4.99 11.30 7.10
C ALA A 152 -6.40 10.88 7.55
N VAL A 153 -6.56 9.70 8.12
CA VAL A 153 -7.82 9.16 8.66
C VAL A 153 -7.71 8.74 10.13
N ASP A 154 -6.71 9.26 10.84
CA ASP A 154 -6.40 8.89 12.24
C ASP A 154 -6.21 7.37 12.40
N GLY A 155 -5.70 6.72 11.37
CA GLY A 155 -5.37 5.30 11.35
C GLY A 155 -3.92 5.02 11.78
N SER A 156 -3.55 3.75 11.85
CA SER A 156 -2.18 3.34 12.17
C SER A 156 -1.73 2.16 11.33
N LEU A 157 -0.40 2.05 11.14
CA LEU A 157 0.25 0.95 10.44
C LEU A 157 1.38 0.38 11.27
N THR A 158 1.41 -0.93 11.38
CA THR A 158 2.54 -1.68 11.95
C THR A 158 3.06 -2.67 10.92
N VAL A 159 4.37 -2.72 10.73
CA VAL A 159 5.03 -3.67 9.84
C VAL A 159 6.08 -4.43 10.64
N HIS A 160 5.94 -5.75 10.67
CA HIS A 160 6.92 -6.66 11.25
C HIS A 160 7.47 -7.58 10.17
N SER A 161 8.73 -7.38 9.79
CA SER A 161 9.34 -8.04 8.63
C SER A 161 10.76 -8.50 8.91
N PRO A 162 10.96 -9.47 9.84
CA PRO A 162 12.30 -9.98 10.13
C PRO A 162 12.85 -10.76 8.92
N PRO A 163 14.13 -10.59 8.58
CA PRO A 163 14.75 -11.30 7.46
C PRO A 163 14.54 -12.82 7.54
N GLY A 164 14.10 -13.43 6.43
CA GLY A 164 13.85 -14.85 6.30
C GLY A 164 12.56 -15.37 6.95
N LYS A 165 11.68 -14.49 7.46
CA LYS A 165 10.46 -14.89 8.18
C LYS A 165 9.17 -14.28 7.61
N GLY A 166 9.21 -13.77 6.39
CA GLY A 166 8.06 -13.09 5.78
C GLY A 166 7.76 -11.73 6.39
N THR A 167 6.59 -11.20 6.06
CA THR A 167 6.12 -9.90 6.54
C THR A 167 4.72 -10.02 7.12
N VAL A 168 4.49 -9.35 8.23
CA VAL A 168 3.16 -9.09 8.80
C VAL A 168 2.92 -7.58 8.75
N LEU A 169 1.93 -7.16 7.99
CA LEU A 169 1.46 -5.79 7.91
C LEU A 169 0.09 -5.72 8.59
N THR A 170 -0.05 -4.86 9.59
CA THR A 170 -1.32 -4.62 10.27
C THR A 170 -1.69 -3.15 10.19
N ALA A 171 -2.87 -2.86 9.67
CA ALA A 171 -3.43 -1.50 9.61
C ALA A 171 -4.71 -1.43 10.44
N HIS A 172 -4.85 -0.33 11.20
CA HIS A 172 -6.07 0.01 11.91
C HIS A 172 -6.64 1.30 11.32
N ILE A 173 -7.91 1.29 10.98
CA ILE A 173 -8.63 2.39 10.36
C ILE A 173 -9.90 2.64 11.16
N PRO A 174 -10.19 3.87 11.62
CA PRO A 174 -11.45 4.15 12.27
C PRO A 174 -12.64 3.74 11.41
N TRP A 175 -13.62 3.04 12.01
CA TRP A 175 -14.75 2.49 11.26
C TRP A 175 -15.56 3.56 10.53
N LYS A 176 -15.65 4.75 11.13
CA LYS A 176 -16.33 5.94 10.60
C LYS A 176 -15.37 7.07 10.21
N ALA A 177 -14.17 6.73 9.72
CA ALA A 177 -13.19 7.71 9.26
C ALA A 177 -13.76 8.71 8.23
#